data_655d847c3b8c50ac4f8e80c56615dc79
#
_entry.id   655d847c3b8c50ac4f8e80c56615dc79
#
_cell.length_a   1.000
_cell.length_b   1.000
_cell.length_c   1.000
_cell.angle_alpha   90.00
_cell.angle_beta   90.00
_cell.angle_gamma   90.00
#
_symmetry.space_group_name_H-M   'P 1'
#
loop_
_entity.id
_entity.type
_entity.pdbx_description
1 polymer ?
#
loop_
_entity_poly.entity_id
_entity_poly.type
_entity_poly.pdbx_seq_one_letter_code
_entity_poly.pdbx_strand_id
1 'polypeptide(L)'
;ILKPIAETNVEFMITLSNKGPSRGTGVVVKDLLPSGFKFLSATTTIGNYDAVTGIWNVGNIDINAIETLKVTAYVLPAGDFTNVAEVIAANETDIDSTPGNNKLQEDDQDAVTLEPTVPLNIPEGFTPNGDGINDVFEIEHLQVLYPNFSMEIVNRYGNLVYKYKHN
;
A
#
# COMPACT_ATOMS: atom_id res chain seq x y z
N ILE A 1 1.12 -1.27 14.72
CA ILE A 1 1.09 -0.69 13.36
C ILE A 1 2.48 -0.77 12.77
N LEU A 2 2.60 -1.33 11.56
CA LEU A 2 3.85 -1.46 10.83
C LEU A 2 4.20 -0.10 10.20
N LYS A 3 5.48 0.32 10.32
CA LYS A 3 5.99 1.60 9.81
C LYS A 3 7.11 1.36 8.77
N PRO A 4 6.78 0.95 7.55
CA PRO A 4 7.78 0.82 6.50
C PRO A 4 8.34 2.19 6.12
N ILE A 5 9.51 2.18 5.53
CA ILE A 5 10.05 3.39 4.91
C ILE A 5 9.36 3.54 3.54
N ALA A 6 8.84 4.73 3.23
CA ALA A 6 8.34 5.03 1.89
C ALA A 6 9.45 4.81 0.84
N GLU A 7 9.05 4.50 -0.38
CA GLU A 7 9.97 4.19 -1.48
C GLU A 7 10.76 2.87 -1.30
N THR A 8 10.27 2.00 -0.40
CA THR A 8 10.76 0.63 -0.27
C THR A 8 9.66 -0.38 -0.60
N ASN A 9 10.03 -1.65 -0.75
CA ASN A 9 9.08 -2.71 -1.04
C ASN A 9 8.53 -3.31 0.27
N VAL A 10 7.26 -3.70 0.23
CA VAL A 10 6.59 -4.49 1.25
C VAL A 10 5.93 -5.71 0.63
N GLU A 11 5.72 -6.75 1.41
CA GLU A 11 4.96 -7.95 1.01
C GLU A 11 3.71 -8.08 1.88
N PHE A 12 2.56 -8.15 1.25
CA PHE A 12 1.30 -8.57 1.87
C PHE A 12 1.15 -10.07 1.66
N MET A 13 0.83 -10.77 2.73
CA MET A 13 0.52 -12.20 2.69
C MET A 13 -0.93 -12.42 3.14
N ILE A 14 -1.79 -12.70 2.18
CA ILE A 14 -3.18 -13.02 2.39
C ILE A 14 -3.28 -14.53 2.54
N THR A 15 -3.85 -14.99 3.66
CA THR A 15 -4.02 -16.42 3.97
C THR A 15 -5.50 -16.74 4.01
N LEU A 16 -5.93 -17.62 3.12
CA LEU A 16 -7.28 -18.14 3.06
C LEU A 16 -7.33 -19.55 3.62
N SER A 17 -8.23 -19.82 4.55
CA SER A 17 -8.42 -21.15 5.14
C SER A 17 -9.87 -21.60 5.05
N ASN A 18 -10.12 -22.89 4.74
CA ASN A 18 -11.44 -23.48 4.83
C ASN A 18 -11.52 -24.38 6.07
N LYS A 19 -12.23 -23.95 7.09
CA LYS A 19 -12.42 -24.72 8.34
C LYS A 19 -13.52 -25.79 8.25
N GLY A 20 -14.19 -25.91 7.10
CA GLY A 20 -15.25 -26.89 6.88
C GLY A 20 -16.64 -26.33 7.19
N PRO A 21 -17.69 -27.17 7.23
CA PRO A 21 -17.70 -28.65 7.17
C PRO A 21 -17.59 -29.26 5.77
N SER A 22 -17.59 -28.44 4.70
CA SER A 22 -17.54 -28.91 3.32
C SER A 22 -16.40 -28.27 2.54
N ARG A 23 -16.11 -28.81 1.37
CA ARG A 23 -15.21 -28.19 0.39
C ARG A 23 -15.87 -26.89 -0.09
N GLY A 24 -15.10 -25.82 -0.15
CA GLY A 24 -15.50 -24.58 -0.80
C GLY A 24 -15.29 -24.65 -2.31
N THR A 25 -16.24 -24.15 -3.11
CA THR A 25 -16.14 -24.10 -4.57
C THR A 25 -16.50 -22.69 -5.09
N GLY A 26 -15.90 -22.33 -6.24
CA GLY A 26 -16.12 -21.01 -6.81
C GLY A 26 -15.66 -19.86 -5.91
N VAL A 27 -14.67 -20.09 -5.05
CA VAL A 27 -14.17 -19.13 -4.09
C VAL A 27 -13.39 -18.02 -4.80
N VAL A 28 -13.73 -16.77 -4.49
CA VAL A 28 -13.09 -15.58 -5.02
C VAL A 28 -12.78 -14.62 -3.87
N VAL A 29 -11.52 -14.17 -3.82
CA VAL A 29 -11.05 -13.17 -2.86
C VAL A 29 -10.78 -11.87 -3.62
N LYS A 30 -11.08 -10.74 -3.02
CA LYS A 30 -10.71 -9.42 -3.51
C LYS A 30 -9.66 -8.81 -2.58
N ASP A 31 -8.54 -8.42 -3.14
CA ASP A 31 -7.46 -7.67 -2.52
C ASP A 31 -6.94 -6.67 -3.56
N LEU A 32 -7.53 -5.49 -3.60
CA LEU A 32 -7.09 -4.42 -4.49
C LEU A 32 -6.22 -3.45 -3.69
N LEU A 33 -4.94 -3.38 -4.04
CA LEU A 33 -4.01 -2.47 -3.41
C LEU A 33 -4.54 -1.03 -3.40
N PRO A 34 -4.56 -0.36 -2.23
CA PRO A 34 -4.97 1.04 -2.14
C PRO A 34 -3.93 1.98 -2.74
N SER A 35 -4.30 3.26 -2.89
CA SER A 35 -3.53 4.26 -3.63
C SER A 35 -2.13 4.56 -3.07
N GLY A 36 -1.83 4.16 -1.84
CA GLY A 36 -0.50 4.28 -1.21
C GLY A 36 0.53 3.25 -1.70
N PHE A 37 0.12 2.31 -2.57
CA PHE A 37 0.99 1.25 -3.05
C PHE A 37 0.98 1.16 -4.58
N LYS A 38 2.14 0.81 -5.12
CA LYS A 38 2.30 0.41 -6.52
C LYS A 38 2.58 -1.08 -6.59
N PHE A 39 1.74 -1.82 -7.31
CA PHE A 39 1.93 -3.25 -7.54
C PHE A 39 3.26 -3.55 -8.24
N LEU A 40 3.97 -4.57 -7.78
CA LEU A 40 5.20 -5.07 -8.40
C LEU A 40 5.04 -6.51 -8.91
N SER A 41 4.59 -7.42 -8.04
CA SER A 41 4.41 -8.83 -8.39
C SER A 41 3.45 -9.52 -7.42
N ALA A 42 2.91 -10.65 -7.83
CA ALA A 42 2.16 -11.53 -6.95
C ALA A 42 2.45 -13.00 -7.26
N THR A 43 2.30 -13.84 -6.24
CA THR A 43 2.34 -15.30 -6.36
C THR A 43 1.22 -15.93 -5.55
N THR A 44 0.62 -16.99 -6.06
CA THR A 44 -0.46 -17.73 -5.40
C THR A 44 -0.09 -19.19 -5.26
N THR A 45 -0.59 -19.86 -4.21
CA THR A 45 -0.48 -21.32 -4.07
C THR A 45 -1.48 -22.04 -4.97
N ILE A 46 -2.63 -21.42 -5.23
CA ILE A 46 -3.68 -21.94 -6.10
C ILE A 46 -4.37 -20.81 -6.86
N GLY A 47 -4.92 -21.12 -8.03
CA GLY A 47 -5.68 -20.17 -8.83
C GLY A 47 -4.82 -19.08 -9.48
N ASN A 48 -5.41 -17.91 -9.71
CA ASN A 48 -4.74 -16.78 -10.34
C ASN A 48 -5.22 -15.44 -9.74
N TYR A 49 -4.31 -14.49 -9.67
CA TYR A 49 -4.56 -13.13 -9.21
C TYR A 49 -4.43 -12.13 -10.35
N ASP A 50 -5.40 -11.24 -10.47
CA ASP A 50 -5.38 -10.09 -11.37
C ASP A 50 -5.17 -8.79 -10.57
N ALA A 51 -4.00 -8.20 -10.71
CA ALA A 51 -3.63 -6.99 -9.96
C ALA A 51 -4.39 -5.73 -10.37
N VAL A 52 -5.03 -5.72 -11.55
CA VAL A 52 -5.82 -4.55 -12.01
C VAL A 52 -7.16 -4.51 -11.32
N THR A 53 -7.79 -5.66 -11.14
CA THR A 53 -9.09 -5.78 -10.48
C THR A 53 -8.98 -6.11 -9.00
N GLY A 54 -7.81 -6.59 -8.54
CA GLY A 54 -7.58 -7.12 -7.21
C GLY A 54 -8.24 -8.47 -6.98
N ILE A 55 -8.60 -9.20 -8.03
CA ILE A 55 -9.33 -10.46 -7.92
C ILE A 55 -8.38 -11.64 -7.88
N TRP A 56 -8.45 -12.42 -6.81
CA TRP A 56 -7.85 -13.74 -6.70
C TRP A 56 -8.91 -14.81 -6.90
N ASN A 57 -8.91 -15.43 -8.09
CA ASN A 57 -9.76 -16.55 -8.40
C ASN A 57 -9.15 -17.84 -7.81
N VAL A 58 -9.56 -18.19 -6.61
CA VAL A 58 -9.09 -19.38 -5.88
C VAL A 58 -9.66 -20.66 -6.51
N GLY A 59 -10.93 -20.64 -6.85
CA GLY A 59 -11.66 -21.81 -7.36
C GLY A 59 -12.14 -22.71 -6.23
N ASN A 60 -11.51 -23.86 -6.03
CA ASN A 60 -11.91 -24.81 -5.01
C ASN A 60 -10.87 -24.89 -3.89
N ILE A 61 -11.36 -24.92 -2.65
CA ILE A 61 -10.54 -25.08 -1.45
C ILE A 61 -11.06 -26.26 -0.61
N ASP A 62 -10.20 -27.24 -0.36
CA ASP A 62 -10.57 -28.44 0.41
C ASP A 62 -10.70 -28.11 1.92
N ILE A 63 -11.38 -28.96 2.67
CA ILE A 63 -11.53 -28.82 4.12
C ILE A 63 -10.14 -28.84 4.77
N ASN A 64 -9.91 -27.91 5.70
CA ASN A 64 -8.63 -27.68 6.38
C ASN A 64 -7.46 -27.29 5.48
N ALA A 65 -7.72 -26.99 4.21
CA ALA A 65 -6.69 -26.44 3.34
C ALA A 65 -6.42 -24.96 3.71
N ILE A 66 -5.19 -24.56 3.48
CA ILE A 66 -4.69 -23.18 3.63
C ILE A 66 -4.04 -22.78 2.32
N GLU A 67 -4.56 -21.73 1.73
CA GLU A 67 -4.03 -21.17 0.48
C GLU A 67 -3.52 -19.75 0.71
N THR A 68 -2.51 -19.34 -0.04
CA THR A 68 -1.89 -18.03 0.15
C THR A 68 -1.77 -17.25 -1.16
N LEU A 69 -2.02 -15.97 -1.06
CA LEU A 69 -1.65 -14.95 -2.05
C LEU A 69 -0.60 -14.04 -1.41
N LYS A 70 0.55 -13.91 -2.06
CA LYS A 70 1.59 -12.94 -1.69
C LYS A 70 1.62 -11.84 -2.73
N VAL A 71 1.47 -10.60 -2.29
CA VAL A 71 1.53 -9.41 -3.14
C VAL A 71 2.72 -8.56 -2.72
N THR A 72 3.66 -8.37 -3.62
CA THR A 72 4.77 -7.43 -3.41
C THR A 72 4.39 -6.08 -3.98
N ALA A 73 4.52 -5.04 -3.18
CA ALA A 73 4.16 -3.69 -3.53
C ALA A 73 5.27 -2.69 -3.14
N TYR A 74 5.38 -1.61 -3.91
CA TYR A 74 6.23 -0.48 -3.59
C TYR A 74 5.41 0.55 -2.82
N VAL A 75 5.92 1.01 -1.69
CA VAL A 75 5.26 1.99 -0.82
C VAL A 75 5.47 3.40 -1.37
N LEU A 76 4.39 4.09 -1.68
CA LEU A 76 4.43 5.48 -2.14
C LEU A 76 4.62 6.45 -0.95
N PRO A 77 5.11 7.68 -1.17
CA PRO A 77 5.27 8.66 -0.11
C PRO A 77 3.93 9.20 0.44
N ALA A 78 2.83 9.04 -0.30
CA ALA A 78 1.49 9.44 0.12
C ALA A 78 0.41 8.56 -0.54
N GLY A 79 -0.76 8.47 0.08
CA GLY A 79 -1.90 7.71 -0.38
C GLY A 79 -2.68 7.09 0.77
N ASP A 80 -3.61 6.19 0.44
CA ASP A 80 -4.25 5.32 1.42
C ASP A 80 -3.38 4.08 1.60
N PHE A 81 -3.11 3.73 2.86
CA PHE A 81 -2.23 2.62 3.24
C PHE A 81 -2.98 1.50 3.98
N THR A 82 -4.30 1.46 3.88
CA THR A 82 -5.12 0.39 4.43
C THR A 82 -5.44 -0.64 3.36
N ASN A 83 -4.74 -1.78 3.38
CA ASN A 83 -5.04 -2.90 2.50
C ASN A 83 -6.11 -3.79 3.14
N VAL A 84 -7.11 -4.17 2.34
CA VAL A 84 -8.26 -4.99 2.77
C VAL A 84 -8.40 -6.18 1.82
N ALA A 85 -8.46 -7.37 2.39
CA ALA A 85 -8.76 -8.60 1.67
C ALA A 85 -10.09 -9.17 2.16
N GLU A 86 -10.98 -9.56 1.24
CA GLU A 86 -12.32 -10.08 1.53
C GLU A 86 -12.67 -11.23 0.58
N VAL A 87 -13.29 -12.27 1.11
CA VAL A 87 -13.97 -13.30 0.28
C VAL A 87 -15.23 -12.67 -0.29
N ILE A 88 -15.29 -12.51 -1.61
CA ILE A 88 -16.43 -11.85 -2.28
C ILE A 88 -17.39 -12.82 -2.95
N ALA A 89 -17.04 -14.08 -3.06
CA ALA A 89 -17.90 -15.12 -3.60
C ALA A 89 -17.46 -16.51 -3.13
N ALA A 90 -18.46 -17.38 -2.89
CA ALA A 90 -18.37 -18.82 -2.77
C ALA A 90 -19.71 -19.42 -3.20
N ASN A 91 -19.73 -20.67 -3.68
CA ASN A 91 -20.99 -21.33 -4.03
C ASN A 91 -21.73 -21.88 -2.80
N GLU A 92 -20.97 -22.24 -1.77
CA GLU A 92 -21.52 -22.73 -0.51
C GLU A 92 -21.89 -21.55 0.38
N THR A 93 -22.99 -21.71 1.13
CA THR A 93 -23.40 -20.71 2.12
C THR A 93 -22.45 -20.75 3.30
N ASP A 94 -21.87 -19.61 3.64
CA ASP A 94 -21.21 -19.40 4.91
C ASP A 94 -22.23 -19.13 6.01
N ILE A 95 -21.99 -19.67 7.20
CA ILE A 95 -22.98 -19.62 8.29
C ILE A 95 -22.81 -18.34 9.13
N ASP A 96 -21.57 -17.86 9.24
CA ASP A 96 -21.16 -16.78 10.14
C ASP A 96 -20.62 -15.55 9.40
N SER A 97 -20.54 -15.58 8.06
CA SER A 97 -20.20 -14.44 7.24
C SER A 97 -21.02 -14.31 5.96
N THR A 98 -20.97 -13.16 5.32
CA THR A 98 -21.66 -12.89 4.05
C THR A 98 -20.66 -12.33 3.03
N PRO A 99 -20.26 -13.12 2.03
CA PRO A 99 -19.27 -12.69 1.03
C PRO A 99 -19.59 -11.34 0.39
N GLY A 100 -18.60 -10.46 0.32
CA GLY A 100 -18.68 -9.18 -0.37
C GLY A 100 -19.51 -8.11 0.32
N ASN A 101 -19.67 -8.15 1.64
CA ASN A 101 -20.50 -7.20 2.40
C ASN A 101 -19.70 -6.09 3.13
N ASN A 102 -18.37 -6.10 3.04
CA ASN A 102 -17.45 -5.13 3.66
C ASN A 102 -17.56 -5.03 5.18
N LYS A 103 -17.73 -6.13 5.88
CA LYS A 103 -17.85 -6.15 7.35
C LYS A 103 -16.61 -6.75 8.01
N LEU A 104 -15.70 -5.92 8.49
CA LEU A 104 -14.48 -6.31 9.20
C LEU A 104 -14.66 -7.16 10.47
N GLN A 105 -15.90 -7.33 10.94
CA GLN A 105 -16.21 -8.16 12.11
C GLN A 105 -16.49 -9.62 11.72
N GLU A 106 -16.65 -9.92 10.44
CA GLU A 106 -16.83 -11.26 9.91
C GLU A 106 -15.46 -11.87 9.61
N ASP A 107 -15.33 -13.18 9.56
CA ASP A 107 -14.02 -13.85 9.40
C ASP A 107 -13.62 -14.06 7.93
N ASP A 108 -14.45 -13.61 7.00
CA ASP A 108 -14.20 -13.58 5.56
C ASP A 108 -13.45 -12.32 5.10
N GLN A 109 -13.18 -11.38 6.02
CA GLN A 109 -12.48 -10.13 5.74
C GLN A 109 -11.42 -9.83 6.79
N ASP A 110 -10.27 -9.31 6.33
CA ASP A 110 -9.21 -8.78 7.19
C ASP A 110 -8.58 -7.53 6.57
N ALA A 111 -8.01 -6.66 7.41
CA ALA A 111 -7.39 -5.43 6.99
C ALA A 111 -6.10 -5.14 7.74
N VAL A 112 -5.14 -4.58 7.03
CA VAL A 112 -3.90 -4.08 7.62
C VAL A 112 -3.65 -2.64 7.19
N THR A 113 -3.43 -1.77 8.18
CA THR A 113 -3.01 -0.37 7.94
C THR A 113 -1.52 -0.24 8.21
N LEU A 114 -0.80 0.32 7.25
CA LEU A 114 0.60 0.72 7.41
C LEU A 114 0.66 2.23 7.69
N GLU A 115 1.69 2.66 8.41
CA GLU A 115 2.02 4.07 8.62
C GLU A 115 3.43 4.35 8.07
N PRO A 116 3.59 4.54 6.76
CA PRO A 116 4.91 4.75 6.18
C PRO A 116 5.58 6.00 6.73
N THR A 117 6.88 5.90 6.95
CA THR A 117 7.73 7.05 7.27
C THR A 117 8.42 7.52 6.01
N VAL A 118 8.28 8.81 5.71
CA VAL A 118 8.98 9.44 4.58
C VAL A 118 10.15 10.24 5.14
N PRO A 119 11.41 9.87 4.86
CA PRO A 119 12.54 10.63 5.29
C PRO A 119 12.57 11.98 4.55
N LEU A 120 12.68 13.07 5.30
CA LEU A 120 12.91 14.39 4.73
C LEU A 120 14.41 14.54 4.48
N ASN A 121 14.81 14.51 3.22
CA ASN A 121 16.20 14.74 2.80
C ASN A 121 16.39 16.21 2.44
N ILE A 122 17.08 16.95 3.31
CA ILE A 122 17.44 18.35 3.06
C ILE A 122 18.87 18.36 2.54
N PRO A 123 19.13 18.77 1.28
CA PRO A 123 20.48 18.80 0.74
C PRO A 123 21.34 19.83 1.47
N GLU A 124 22.62 19.49 1.71
CA GLU A 124 23.57 20.39 2.38
C GLU A 124 24.00 21.57 1.51
N GLY A 125 23.74 21.51 0.20
CA GLY A 125 24.07 22.57 -0.74
C GLY A 125 23.61 22.25 -2.15
N PHE A 126 23.84 23.22 -3.05
CA PHE A 126 23.56 23.08 -4.48
C PHE A 126 24.61 23.88 -5.30
N THR A 127 24.80 23.51 -6.56
CA THR A 127 25.83 24.06 -7.45
C THR A 127 25.20 24.51 -8.77
N PRO A 128 24.64 25.71 -8.87
CA PRO A 128 23.88 26.17 -10.04
C PRO A 128 24.85 26.56 -11.19
N ASN A 129 25.48 25.55 -11.83
CA ASN A 129 26.44 25.73 -12.93
C ASN A 129 25.90 25.27 -14.29
N GLY A 130 24.67 24.72 -14.33
CA GLY A 130 23.98 24.29 -15.55
C GLY A 130 24.48 22.95 -16.12
N ASP A 131 25.11 22.12 -15.30
CA ASP A 131 25.57 20.78 -15.71
C ASP A 131 24.50 19.67 -15.53
N GLY A 132 23.33 20.02 -14.98
CA GLY A 132 22.23 19.11 -14.67
C GLY A 132 22.39 18.36 -13.35
N ILE A 133 23.41 18.63 -12.55
CA ILE A 133 23.68 17.97 -11.27
C ILE A 133 23.63 19.00 -10.15
N ASN A 134 22.69 18.85 -9.21
CA ASN A 134 22.51 19.76 -8.07
C ASN A 134 22.36 21.25 -8.45
N ASP A 135 21.84 21.54 -9.63
CA ASP A 135 21.63 22.93 -10.08
C ASP A 135 20.55 23.68 -9.30
N VAL A 136 19.64 22.96 -8.65
CA VAL A 136 18.54 23.51 -7.85
C VAL A 136 18.57 22.95 -6.44
N PHE A 137 18.16 23.81 -5.48
CA PHE A 137 17.93 23.39 -4.10
C PHE A 137 16.53 22.80 -4.01
N GLU A 138 16.42 21.48 -3.99
CA GLU A 138 15.17 20.74 -3.91
C GLU A 138 15.15 19.87 -2.65
N ILE A 139 14.06 19.93 -1.92
CA ILE A 139 13.79 19.03 -0.78
C ILE A 139 12.72 18.06 -1.25
N GLU A 140 13.14 16.81 -1.49
CA GLU A 140 12.26 15.77 -1.98
C GLU A 140 11.04 15.59 -1.06
N HIS A 141 9.86 15.35 -1.64
CA HIS A 141 8.59 15.12 -0.95
C HIS A 141 8.09 16.27 -0.05
N LEU A 142 8.76 17.41 0.03
CA LEU A 142 8.37 18.51 0.92
C LEU A 142 6.93 18.97 0.68
N GLN A 143 6.52 19.11 -0.59
CA GLN A 143 5.17 19.53 -0.96
C GLN A 143 4.10 18.50 -0.62
N VAL A 144 4.46 17.22 -0.71
CA VAL A 144 3.56 16.08 -0.41
C VAL A 144 3.34 15.95 1.11
N LEU A 145 4.43 16.04 1.88
CA LEU A 145 4.39 15.88 3.34
C LEU A 145 3.86 17.11 4.07
N TYR A 146 4.17 18.29 3.54
CA TYR A 146 3.86 19.58 4.15
C TYR A 146 3.25 20.55 3.13
N PRO A 147 2.01 20.32 2.68
CA PRO A 147 1.41 21.10 1.59
C PRO A 147 1.29 22.61 1.86
N ASN A 148 1.42 23.04 3.10
CA ASN A 148 1.34 24.45 3.50
C ASN A 148 2.67 24.99 4.06
N PHE A 149 3.82 24.45 3.60
CA PHE A 149 5.11 24.89 4.12
C PHE A 149 5.49 26.31 3.68
N SER A 150 6.31 26.96 4.49
CA SER A 150 7.03 28.17 4.09
C SER A 150 8.53 27.97 4.27
N MET A 151 9.33 28.51 3.36
CA MET A 151 10.77 28.45 3.39
C MET A 151 11.37 29.85 3.33
N GLU A 152 12.33 30.12 4.20
CA GLU A 152 13.11 31.35 4.20
C GLU A 152 14.60 31.00 4.13
N ILE A 153 15.32 31.62 3.21
CA ILE A 153 16.77 31.50 3.11
C ILE A 153 17.38 32.80 3.59
N VAL A 154 18.27 32.71 4.55
CA VAL A 154 19.00 33.84 5.10
C VAL A 154 20.50 33.72 4.83
N ASN A 155 21.18 34.86 4.63
CA ASN A 155 22.63 34.84 4.51
C ASN A 155 23.30 34.66 5.88
N ARG A 156 24.66 34.58 5.89
CA ARG A 156 25.46 34.42 7.11
C ARG A 156 25.28 35.51 8.17
N TYR A 157 24.71 36.64 7.79
CA TYR A 157 24.43 37.80 8.67
C TYR A 157 22.99 37.84 9.14
N GLY A 158 22.16 36.83 8.83
CA GLY A 158 20.75 36.78 9.20
C GLY A 158 19.80 37.57 8.29
N ASN A 159 20.30 38.17 7.20
CA ASN A 159 19.46 38.90 6.27
C ASN A 159 18.71 37.94 5.34
N LEU A 160 17.39 38.14 5.18
CA LEU A 160 16.56 37.37 4.27
C LEU A 160 17.03 37.55 2.82
N VAL A 161 17.28 36.44 2.14
CA VAL A 161 17.70 36.38 0.72
C VAL A 161 16.56 35.87 -0.16
N TYR A 162 15.77 34.92 0.35
CA TYR A 162 14.67 34.32 -0.40
C TYR A 162 13.57 33.88 0.56
N LYS A 163 12.33 34.03 0.11
CA LYS A 163 11.14 33.57 0.82
C LYS A 163 10.18 32.89 -0.16
N TYR A 164 9.71 31.73 0.20
CA TYR A 164 8.70 30.97 -0.53
C TYR A 164 7.60 30.53 0.43
N LYS A 165 6.36 30.55 -0.06
CA LYS A 165 5.21 29.98 0.63
C LYS A 165 4.44 29.14 -0.39
N HIS A 166 4.25 27.87 -0.07
CA HIS A 166 3.36 26.99 -0.82
C HIS A 166 1.93 27.17 -0.28
N ASN A 167 0.96 27.41 -1.18
CA ASN A 167 -0.46 27.59 -0.85
C ASN A 167 -1.29 26.48 -1.46
#